data_54acfb9943726acf8800977c3f54d0aa
#
_entry.id   54acfb9943726acf8800977c3f54d0aa
#
_cell.length_a   1.000
_cell.length_b   1.000
_cell.length_c   1.000
_cell.angle_alpha   90.00
_cell.angle_beta   90.00
_cell.angle_gamma   90.00
#
_symmetry.space_group_name_H-M   'P 1'
#
loop_
_entity.id
_entity.type
_entity.pdbx_description
1 polymer ?
#
loop_
_entity_poly.entity_id
_entity_poly.type
_entity_poly.pdbx_seq_one_letter_code
_entity_poly.pdbx_strand_id
1 'polypeptide(L)'
;DSDFDVSFTGFEPPEIEQLFNSVHDKKVTEDDFDIDAELEKPAVAKMGDIWTLGRHRLVVGDSTLPETYDVLMAGAKANLVVTDPPYNANYEGSAGKIKNDNMPDKEFYQFLFAAFVNMEQNMESDASIYVFHADTEGLNFRSAFKAAGFYLSGCCIWKKQSLVLGRSPYQWQHEPCLFGWKKGGKH
;
A
#
# COMPACT_ATOMS: atom_id res chain seq x y z
N ASP A 1 8.73 16.94 -27.91
CA ASP A 1 10.09 17.49 -27.84
C ASP A 1 10.05 18.64 -26.84
N SER A 2 10.27 18.34 -25.60
CA SER A 2 10.52 19.36 -24.59
C SER A 2 12.03 19.41 -24.40
N ASP A 3 12.67 20.49 -24.84
CA ASP A 3 14.05 20.86 -24.55
C ASP A 3 14.20 21.10 -23.03
N PHE A 4 14.07 20.05 -22.24
CA PHE A 4 14.36 20.13 -20.81
C PHE A 4 15.88 20.05 -20.64
N ASP A 5 16.48 21.15 -20.22
CA ASP A 5 17.90 21.20 -19.91
C ASP A 5 18.18 20.40 -18.62
N VAL A 6 18.69 19.19 -18.78
CA VAL A 6 19.03 18.28 -17.69
C VAL A 6 20.12 18.84 -16.74
N SER A 7 20.86 19.89 -17.12
CA SER A 7 21.86 20.51 -16.24
C SER A 7 21.25 21.12 -14.96
N PHE A 8 19.96 21.45 -14.99
CA PHE A 8 19.23 21.95 -13.81
C PHE A 8 18.87 20.85 -12.78
N THR A 9 19.07 19.57 -13.09
CA THR A 9 18.75 18.46 -12.17
C THR A 9 19.82 18.23 -11.12
N GLY A 10 21.03 18.75 -11.33
CA GLY A 10 22.21 18.52 -10.47
C GLY A 10 22.87 17.14 -10.69
N PHE A 11 22.39 16.36 -11.67
CA PHE A 11 23.02 15.10 -12.06
C PHE A 11 23.90 15.32 -13.28
N GLU A 12 25.05 14.66 -13.33
CA GLU A 12 25.91 14.63 -14.52
C GLU A 12 25.27 13.74 -15.61
N PRO A 13 25.41 14.08 -16.91
CA PRO A 13 24.83 13.30 -18.00
C PRO A 13 25.08 11.80 -17.94
N PRO A 14 26.27 11.28 -17.57
CA PRO A 14 26.51 9.85 -17.41
C PRO A 14 25.69 9.20 -16.28
N GLU A 15 25.38 9.92 -15.20
CA GLU A 15 24.56 9.42 -14.09
C GLU A 15 23.10 9.27 -14.52
N ILE A 16 22.62 10.23 -15.30
CA ILE A 16 21.27 10.20 -15.88
C ILE A 16 21.16 9.02 -16.86
N GLU A 17 22.14 8.80 -17.72
CA GLU A 17 22.18 7.70 -18.67
C GLU A 17 22.22 6.34 -17.97
N GLN A 18 23.01 6.19 -16.89
CA GLN A 18 23.01 5.00 -16.04
C GLN A 18 21.66 4.76 -15.36
N LEU A 19 21.01 5.81 -14.88
CA LEU A 19 19.69 5.71 -14.27
C LEU A 19 18.64 5.23 -15.29
N PHE A 20 18.62 5.82 -16.49
CA PHE A 20 17.71 5.41 -17.55
C PHE A 20 17.98 3.97 -18.03
N ASN A 21 19.22 3.57 -18.19
CA ASN A 21 19.60 2.21 -18.59
C ASN A 21 19.24 1.19 -17.50
N SER A 22 19.43 1.53 -16.22
CA SER A 22 19.04 0.66 -15.09
C SER A 22 17.53 0.41 -14.98
N VAL A 23 16.73 1.37 -15.46
CA VAL A 23 15.26 1.26 -15.46
C VAL A 23 14.74 0.49 -16.69
N HIS A 24 15.47 0.53 -17.82
CA HIS A 24 15.02 -0.08 -19.07
C HIS A 24 15.53 -1.51 -19.28
N ASP A 25 16.60 -1.94 -18.59
CA ASP A 25 17.21 -3.25 -18.80
C ASP A 25 16.59 -4.41 -18.00
N LYS A 26 15.65 -4.13 -17.09
CA LYS A 26 14.87 -5.19 -16.48
C LYS A 26 13.65 -5.50 -17.35
N LYS A 27 13.81 -6.45 -18.29
CA LYS A 27 12.65 -7.19 -18.81
C LYS A 27 11.97 -7.84 -17.61
N VAL A 28 10.84 -7.27 -17.20
CA VAL A 28 9.89 -7.98 -16.32
C VAL A 28 9.36 -9.14 -17.18
N THR A 29 9.86 -10.33 -16.93
CA THR A 29 9.19 -11.56 -17.41
C THR A 29 7.99 -11.75 -16.51
N GLU A 30 6.79 -11.63 -17.05
CA GLU A 30 5.58 -12.11 -16.39
C GLU A 30 5.78 -13.61 -16.11
N ASP A 31 5.43 -14.05 -14.92
CA ASP A 31 5.42 -15.47 -14.60
C ASP A 31 4.23 -16.14 -15.31
N ASP A 32 4.34 -17.44 -15.54
CA ASP A 32 3.27 -18.26 -16.15
C ASP A 32 2.19 -18.66 -15.12
N PHE A 33 2.02 -17.86 -14.02
CA PHE A 33 1.09 -18.16 -12.95
C PHE A 33 -0.36 -17.88 -13.39
N ASP A 34 -1.16 -18.92 -13.50
CA ASP A 34 -2.57 -18.84 -13.87
C ASP A 34 -3.42 -18.55 -12.63
N ILE A 35 -3.73 -17.27 -12.43
CA ILE A 35 -4.53 -16.78 -11.30
C ILE A 35 -5.93 -17.38 -11.29
N ASP A 36 -6.58 -17.50 -12.45
CA ASP A 36 -7.95 -17.98 -12.54
C ASP A 36 -8.03 -19.48 -12.19
N ALA A 37 -7.07 -20.28 -12.65
CA ALA A 37 -6.98 -21.69 -12.28
C ALA A 37 -6.67 -21.89 -10.77
N GLU A 38 -5.91 -20.98 -10.14
CA GLU A 38 -5.66 -21.04 -8.69
C GLU A 38 -6.89 -20.63 -7.87
N LEU A 39 -7.69 -19.68 -8.34
CA LEU A 39 -8.93 -19.25 -7.67
C LEU A 39 -10.03 -20.32 -7.66
N GLU A 40 -9.99 -21.27 -8.60
CA GLU A 40 -10.91 -22.42 -8.60
C GLU A 40 -10.58 -23.47 -7.51
N LYS A 41 -9.36 -23.43 -6.96
CA LYS A 41 -8.94 -24.35 -5.91
C LYS A 41 -9.54 -23.96 -4.55
N PRO A 42 -9.83 -24.92 -3.66
CA PRO A 42 -10.27 -24.61 -2.29
C PRO A 42 -9.23 -23.74 -1.58
N ALA A 43 -9.69 -22.70 -0.89
CA ALA A 43 -8.81 -21.85 -0.07
C ALA A 43 -8.11 -22.69 1.00
N VAL A 44 -6.77 -22.65 1.00
CA VAL A 44 -5.94 -23.37 2.00
C VAL A 44 -5.84 -22.56 3.27
N ALA A 45 -5.70 -21.22 3.15
CA ALA A 45 -5.55 -20.32 4.29
C ALA A 45 -6.91 -20.01 4.94
N LYS A 46 -6.94 -19.99 6.28
CA LYS A 46 -8.14 -19.70 7.08
C LYS A 46 -7.85 -18.58 8.06
N MET A 47 -8.91 -17.90 8.50
CA MET A 47 -8.82 -16.89 9.54
C MET A 47 -8.18 -17.48 10.81
N GLY A 48 -7.15 -16.80 11.32
CA GLY A 48 -6.34 -17.21 12.46
C GLY A 48 -5.08 -18.01 12.11
N ASP A 49 -4.89 -18.41 10.84
CA ASP A 49 -3.71 -19.14 10.43
C ASP A 49 -2.44 -18.29 10.53
N ILE A 50 -1.35 -18.94 10.96
CA ILE A 50 -0.02 -18.36 11.05
C ILE A 50 0.92 -19.22 10.20
N TRP A 51 1.52 -18.61 9.19
CA TRP A 51 2.45 -19.28 8.28
C TRP A 51 3.87 -18.76 8.50
N THR A 52 4.81 -19.67 8.59
CA THR A 52 6.25 -19.34 8.66
C THR A 52 6.91 -19.64 7.32
N LEU A 53 7.46 -18.64 6.68
CA LEU A 53 8.10 -18.69 5.35
C LEU A 53 9.58 -18.31 5.52
N GLY A 54 10.40 -19.28 5.94
CA GLY A 54 11.76 -19.03 6.37
C GLY A 54 11.80 -18.10 7.58
N ARG A 55 12.37 -16.91 7.44
CA ARG A 55 12.39 -15.86 8.49
C ARG A 55 11.14 -14.97 8.52
N HIS A 56 10.27 -15.10 7.53
CA HIS A 56 9.07 -14.27 7.40
C HIS A 56 7.87 -14.93 8.08
N ARG A 57 6.95 -14.11 8.53
CA ARG A 57 5.68 -14.54 9.13
C ARG A 57 4.51 -13.92 8.38
N LEU A 58 3.51 -14.74 8.09
CA LEU A 58 2.24 -14.31 7.53
C LEU A 58 1.13 -14.70 8.50
N VAL A 59 0.20 -13.78 8.75
CA VAL A 59 -0.97 -14.02 9.59
C VAL A 59 -2.23 -13.69 8.79
N VAL A 60 -3.20 -14.60 8.79
CA VAL A 60 -4.54 -14.35 8.26
C VAL A 60 -5.41 -13.83 9.41
N GLY A 61 -5.56 -12.51 9.49
CA GLY A 61 -6.20 -11.87 10.64
C GLY A 61 -6.92 -10.57 10.28
N ASP A 62 -7.61 -10.01 11.26
CA ASP A 62 -8.26 -8.72 11.17
C ASP A 62 -7.28 -7.62 11.61
N SER A 63 -6.96 -6.70 10.71
CA SER A 63 -6.02 -5.60 10.98
C SER A 63 -6.56 -4.54 11.95
N THR A 64 -7.85 -4.57 12.28
CA THR A 64 -8.43 -3.69 13.31
C THR A 64 -8.24 -4.21 14.72
N LEU A 65 -7.80 -5.46 14.89
CA LEU A 65 -7.63 -6.12 16.18
C LEU A 65 -6.15 -6.10 16.62
N PRO A 66 -5.82 -5.58 17.81
CA PRO A 66 -4.44 -5.57 18.34
C PRO A 66 -3.83 -6.98 18.41
N GLU A 67 -4.62 -7.99 18.75
CA GLU A 67 -4.18 -9.39 18.90
C GLU A 67 -3.58 -9.95 17.59
N THR A 68 -4.05 -9.48 16.44
CA THR A 68 -3.47 -9.86 15.15
C THR A 68 -2.01 -9.41 15.04
N TYR A 69 -1.71 -8.20 15.54
CA TYR A 69 -0.35 -7.67 15.55
C TYR A 69 0.54 -8.32 16.60
N ASP A 70 0.00 -8.66 17.77
CA ASP A 70 0.75 -9.41 18.81
C ASP A 70 1.28 -10.72 18.24
N VAL A 71 0.44 -11.44 17.50
CA VAL A 71 0.82 -12.69 16.86
C VAL A 71 1.78 -12.48 15.69
N LEU A 72 1.50 -11.47 14.83
CA LEU A 72 2.33 -11.16 13.65
C LEU A 72 3.73 -10.75 14.06
N MET A 73 3.82 -9.79 14.98
CA MET A 73 5.09 -9.14 15.37
C MET A 73 5.88 -9.95 16.40
N ALA A 74 5.19 -10.74 17.24
CA ALA A 74 5.83 -11.57 18.28
C ALA A 74 6.87 -10.79 19.13
N GLY A 75 6.52 -9.56 19.52
CA GLY A 75 7.36 -8.65 20.30
C GLY A 75 8.35 -7.81 19.50
N ALA A 76 8.48 -8.02 18.20
CA ALA A 76 9.28 -7.15 17.33
C ALA A 76 8.52 -5.85 16.98
N LYS A 77 9.23 -4.87 16.41
CA LYS A 77 8.66 -3.65 15.84
C LYS A 77 9.05 -3.53 14.38
N ALA A 78 8.17 -2.93 13.58
CA ALA A 78 8.42 -2.70 12.17
C ALA A 78 9.25 -1.43 11.95
N ASN A 79 10.29 -1.52 11.12
CA ASN A 79 11.06 -0.37 10.65
C ASN A 79 10.42 0.30 9.43
N LEU A 80 9.55 -0.44 8.74
CA LEU A 80 8.81 0.02 7.58
C LEU A 80 7.44 -0.66 7.54
N VAL A 81 6.41 0.10 7.26
CA VAL A 81 5.08 -0.41 6.92
C VAL A 81 4.74 -0.01 5.49
N VAL A 82 4.34 -0.98 4.68
CA VAL A 82 3.74 -0.77 3.36
C VAL A 82 2.39 -1.49 3.37
N THR A 83 1.32 -0.76 3.12
CA THR A 83 -0.03 -1.32 3.23
C THR A 83 -0.95 -0.84 2.11
N ASP A 84 -1.83 -1.73 1.69
CA ASP A 84 -2.83 -1.53 0.65
C ASP A 84 -4.21 -1.97 1.20
N PRO A 85 -4.86 -1.11 2.02
CA PRO A 85 -6.16 -1.42 2.61
C PRO A 85 -7.27 -1.39 1.54
N PRO A 86 -8.47 -1.95 1.82
CA PRO A 86 -9.64 -1.72 0.96
C PRO A 86 -9.88 -0.24 0.68
N TYR A 87 -10.27 0.09 -0.56
CA TYR A 87 -10.41 1.49 -1.02
C TYR A 87 -11.83 2.05 -0.88
N ASN A 88 -12.76 1.27 -0.37
CA ASN A 88 -14.20 1.58 -0.32
C ASN A 88 -14.80 1.85 -1.71
N ALA A 89 -14.26 1.22 -2.73
CA ALA A 89 -14.62 1.42 -4.14
C ALA A 89 -15.74 0.48 -4.62
N ASN A 90 -16.23 -0.40 -3.74
CA ASN A 90 -17.18 -1.47 -4.09
C ASN A 90 -16.71 -2.31 -5.28
N TYR A 91 -15.41 -2.64 -5.27
CA TYR A 91 -14.80 -3.40 -6.34
C TYR A 91 -15.23 -4.88 -6.31
N GLU A 92 -15.57 -5.40 -7.47
CA GLU A 92 -15.89 -6.82 -7.68
C GLU A 92 -15.05 -7.33 -8.85
N GLY A 93 -14.08 -8.19 -8.55
CA GLY A 93 -13.21 -8.83 -9.53
C GLY A 93 -13.57 -10.30 -9.75
N SER A 94 -12.75 -11.03 -10.51
CA SER A 94 -12.91 -12.48 -10.74
C SER A 94 -12.92 -13.29 -9.44
N ALA A 95 -12.17 -12.84 -8.42
CA ALA A 95 -12.16 -13.44 -7.08
C ALA A 95 -13.35 -13.05 -6.18
N GLY A 96 -14.31 -12.26 -6.69
CA GLY A 96 -15.47 -11.76 -5.95
C GLY A 96 -15.26 -10.37 -5.35
N LYS A 97 -16.05 -10.05 -4.31
CA LYS A 97 -16.01 -8.75 -3.63
C LYS A 97 -14.92 -8.69 -2.58
N ILE A 98 -14.23 -7.56 -2.53
CA ILE A 98 -13.29 -7.27 -1.45
C ILE A 98 -14.07 -7.01 -0.16
N LYS A 99 -13.66 -7.66 0.93
CA LYS A 99 -14.23 -7.42 2.27
C LYS A 99 -13.94 -5.98 2.70
N ASN A 100 -14.92 -5.30 3.30
CA ASN A 100 -14.83 -3.92 3.79
C ASN A 100 -14.60 -2.85 2.70
N ASP A 101 -14.94 -3.17 1.44
CA ASP A 101 -14.76 -2.26 0.29
C ASP A 101 -16.07 -1.53 -0.11
N ASN A 102 -17.10 -1.61 0.72
CA ASN A 102 -18.39 -0.90 0.54
C ASN A 102 -19.00 -0.60 1.91
N MET A 103 -18.41 0.33 2.62
CA MET A 103 -18.82 0.73 3.96
C MET A 103 -19.39 2.15 3.93
N PRO A 104 -20.35 2.48 4.82
CA PRO A 104 -20.70 3.88 5.09
C PRO A 104 -19.44 4.68 5.49
N ASP A 105 -19.39 5.95 5.10
CA ASP A 105 -18.22 6.83 5.25
C ASP A 105 -17.64 6.83 6.68
N LYS A 106 -18.53 6.98 7.68
CA LYS A 106 -18.12 6.97 9.09
C LYS A 106 -17.53 5.62 9.53
N GLU A 107 -18.09 4.51 9.07
CA GLU A 107 -17.62 3.17 9.42
C GLU A 107 -16.28 2.88 8.74
N PHE A 108 -16.12 3.32 7.50
CA PHE A 108 -14.87 3.21 6.77
C PHE A 108 -13.75 4.01 7.45
N TYR A 109 -14.02 5.24 7.88
CA TYR A 109 -13.07 6.01 8.68
C TYR A 109 -12.65 5.26 9.95
N GLN A 110 -13.61 4.69 10.70
CA GLN A 110 -13.32 3.94 11.93
C GLN A 110 -12.48 2.69 11.67
N PHE A 111 -12.76 1.97 10.59
CA PHE A 111 -11.97 0.83 10.13
C PHE A 111 -10.51 1.23 9.86
N LEU A 112 -10.28 2.27 9.07
CA LEU A 112 -8.94 2.77 8.77
C LEU A 112 -8.23 3.25 10.04
N PHE A 113 -8.92 4.00 10.90
CA PHE A 113 -8.36 4.51 12.14
C PHE A 113 -7.89 3.39 13.05
N ALA A 114 -8.70 2.36 13.27
CA ALA A 114 -8.34 1.23 14.11
C ALA A 114 -7.11 0.47 13.57
N ALA A 115 -7.08 0.20 12.26
CA ALA A 115 -5.94 -0.45 11.62
C ALA A 115 -4.66 0.40 11.73
N PHE A 116 -4.75 1.70 11.49
CA PHE A 116 -3.59 2.60 11.56
C PHE A 116 -3.06 2.80 12.98
N VAL A 117 -3.92 2.82 13.99
CA VAL A 117 -3.50 2.84 15.41
C VAL A 117 -2.69 1.58 15.74
N ASN A 118 -3.16 0.40 15.31
CA ASN A 118 -2.43 -0.84 15.53
C ASN A 118 -1.08 -0.84 14.80
N MET A 119 -1.01 -0.35 13.55
CA MET A 119 0.25 -0.20 12.83
C MET A 119 1.20 0.74 13.58
N GLU A 120 0.71 1.91 14.00
CA GLU A 120 1.52 2.91 14.73
C GLU A 120 2.13 2.31 15.99
N GLN A 121 1.35 1.58 16.80
CA GLN A 121 1.80 0.96 18.02
C GLN A 121 2.85 -0.13 17.80
N ASN A 122 2.88 -0.75 16.62
CA ASN A 122 3.81 -1.82 16.26
C ASN A 122 5.00 -1.39 15.40
N MET A 123 5.22 -0.09 15.23
CA MET A 123 6.37 0.49 14.51
C MET A 123 7.44 1.02 15.47
N GLU A 124 8.68 1.01 15.03
CA GLU A 124 9.78 1.74 15.67
C GLU A 124 9.56 3.27 15.59
N SER A 125 10.23 4.02 16.44
CA SER A 125 10.05 5.47 16.55
C SER A 125 10.49 6.25 15.29
N ASP A 126 11.43 5.69 14.53
CA ASP A 126 12.00 6.22 13.28
C ASP A 126 11.47 5.49 12.02
N ALA A 127 10.47 4.62 12.18
CA ALA A 127 9.90 3.86 11.08
C ALA A 127 9.05 4.71 10.15
N SER A 128 9.10 4.39 8.85
CA SER A 128 8.28 4.99 7.80
C SER A 128 7.04 4.16 7.50
N ILE A 129 6.00 4.81 6.99
CA ILE A 129 4.78 4.16 6.53
C ILE A 129 4.37 4.66 5.16
N TYR A 130 3.98 3.73 4.28
CA TYR A 130 3.41 3.95 2.97
C TYR A 130 2.03 3.32 2.90
N VAL A 131 1.01 4.11 2.50
CA VAL A 131 -0.38 3.66 2.45
C VAL A 131 -0.96 3.97 1.08
N PHE A 132 -1.21 2.93 0.29
CA PHE A 132 -1.94 3.07 -0.98
C PHE A 132 -3.41 3.37 -0.72
N HIS A 133 -4.04 4.16 -1.58
CA HIS A 133 -5.46 4.50 -1.44
C HIS A 133 -6.06 4.96 -2.77
N ALA A 134 -7.39 4.92 -2.88
CA ALA A 134 -8.09 5.64 -3.94
C ALA A 134 -8.16 7.13 -3.61
N ASP A 135 -8.00 7.98 -4.63
CA ASP A 135 -8.10 9.44 -4.47
C ASP A 135 -9.50 9.88 -4.00
N THR A 136 -10.55 9.18 -4.44
CA THR A 136 -11.94 9.43 -4.01
C THR A 136 -12.15 9.33 -2.50
N GLU A 137 -11.39 8.47 -1.82
CA GLU A 137 -11.42 8.26 -0.37
C GLU A 137 -10.27 9.00 0.37
N GLY A 138 -9.55 9.84 -0.34
CA GLY A 138 -8.37 10.54 0.17
C GLY A 138 -8.63 11.32 1.46
N LEU A 139 -9.84 11.83 1.70
CA LEU A 139 -10.21 12.51 2.94
C LEU A 139 -10.19 11.55 4.14
N ASN A 140 -10.83 10.38 4.03
CA ASN A 140 -10.88 9.37 5.07
C ASN A 140 -9.50 8.84 5.41
N PHE A 141 -8.71 8.48 4.37
CA PHE A 141 -7.35 8.01 4.55
C PHE A 141 -6.46 9.03 5.25
N ARG A 142 -6.42 10.29 4.80
CA ARG A 142 -5.59 11.35 5.40
C ARG A 142 -6.04 11.70 6.81
N SER A 143 -7.35 11.70 7.09
CA SER A 143 -7.90 12.00 8.40
C SER A 143 -7.57 10.90 9.40
N ALA A 144 -7.80 9.63 9.05
CA ALA A 144 -7.47 8.48 9.88
C ALA A 144 -5.96 8.36 10.14
N PHE A 145 -5.14 8.57 9.10
CA PHE A 145 -3.68 8.56 9.19
C PHE A 145 -3.15 9.58 10.22
N LYS A 146 -3.62 10.82 10.15
CA LYS A 146 -3.22 11.87 11.10
C LYS A 146 -3.75 11.63 12.50
N ALA A 147 -4.99 11.13 12.62
CA ALA A 147 -5.62 10.83 13.91
C ALA A 147 -4.94 9.65 14.62
N ALA A 148 -4.44 8.66 13.88
CA ALA A 148 -3.69 7.53 14.42
C ALA A 148 -2.29 7.89 14.94
N GLY A 149 -1.83 9.13 14.77
CA GLY A 149 -0.55 9.59 15.32
C GLY A 149 0.58 9.71 14.31
N PHE A 150 0.28 9.59 13.01
CA PHE A 150 1.29 9.78 11.97
C PHE A 150 1.45 11.24 11.56
N TYR A 151 2.67 11.61 11.21
CA TYR A 151 2.97 12.82 10.46
C TYR A 151 2.88 12.51 8.96
N LEU A 152 1.98 13.19 8.27
CA LEU A 152 1.84 13.07 6.81
C LEU A 152 2.87 13.99 6.14
N SER A 153 3.89 13.39 5.55
CA SER A 153 4.97 14.12 4.88
C SER A 153 4.65 14.42 3.41
N GLY A 154 4.05 13.45 2.72
CA GLY A 154 3.77 13.61 1.30
C GLY A 154 2.82 12.55 0.75
N CYS A 155 2.59 12.64 -0.55
CA CYS A 155 1.85 11.64 -1.31
C CYS A 155 2.67 11.29 -2.55
N CYS A 156 3.18 10.06 -2.59
CA CYS A 156 3.80 9.51 -3.77
C CYS A 156 2.74 9.13 -4.80
N ILE A 157 3.09 9.18 -6.07
CA ILE A 157 2.21 8.77 -7.16
C ILE A 157 2.80 7.55 -7.85
N TRP A 158 2.11 6.43 -7.77
CA TRP A 158 2.45 5.27 -8.56
C TRP A 158 1.77 5.37 -9.93
N LYS A 159 2.54 5.68 -10.96
CA LYS A 159 2.06 5.66 -12.34
C LYS A 159 2.02 4.22 -12.85
N LYS A 160 0.83 3.72 -13.18
CA LYS A 160 0.63 2.39 -13.77
C LYS A 160 1.08 2.34 -15.23
N GLN A 161 1.45 1.17 -15.72
CA GLN A 161 1.83 0.96 -17.11
C GLN A 161 0.65 1.16 -18.07
N SER A 162 -0.55 0.75 -17.65
CA SER A 162 -1.79 0.92 -18.39
C SER A 162 -2.82 1.72 -17.59
N LEU A 163 -3.72 2.40 -18.29
CA LEU A 163 -4.88 3.04 -17.67
C LEU A 163 -5.94 1.99 -17.28
N VAL A 164 -6.70 2.31 -16.24
CA VAL A 164 -7.87 1.51 -15.85
C VAL A 164 -9.08 2.07 -16.58
N LEU A 165 -9.65 1.28 -17.51
CA LEU A 165 -10.89 1.63 -18.20
C LEU A 165 -12.06 1.61 -17.22
N GLY A 166 -12.76 2.73 -17.09
CA GLY A 166 -13.91 2.88 -16.23
C GLY A 166 -14.95 3.81 -16.83
N ARG A 167 -16.08 4.00 -16.12
CA ARG A 167 -17.16 4.90 -16.55
C ARG A 167 -16.89 6.38 -16.25
N SER A 168 -15.73 6.69 -15.66
CA SER A 168 -15.33 8.08 -15.37
C SER A 168 -14.99 8.81 -16.67
N PRO A 169 -15.29 10.13 -16.76
CA PRO A 169 -14.85 10.97 -17.89
C PRO A 169 -13.33 11.01 -18.06
N TYR A 170 -12.58 10.84 -16.96
CA TYR A 170 -11.13 10.76 -16.96
C TYR A 170 -10.71 9.37 -16.50
N GLN A 171 -9.80 8.74 -17.25
CA GLN A 171 -9.30 7.41 -16.91
C GLN A 171 -8.11 7.49 -15.97
N TRP A 172 -8.12 6.69 -14.91
CA TRP A 172 -7.05 6.65 -13.93
C TRP A 172 -5.86 5.85 -14.45
N GLN A 173 -4.67 6.43 -14.37
CA GLN A 173 -3.40 5.76 -14.67
C GLN A 173 -2.44 5.82 -13.49
N HIS A 174 -2.92 6.15 -12.31
CA HIS A 174 -2.08 6.24 -11.13
C HIS A 174 -2.83 5.79 -9.87
N GLU A 175 -2.07 5.49 -8.84
CA GLU A 175 -2.57 5.35 -7.48
C GLU A 175 -1.76 6.24 -6.56
N PRO A 176 -2.43 7.02 -5.69
CA PRO A 176 -1.76 7.78 -4.67
C PRO A 176 -1.32 6.88 -3.51
N CYS A 177 -0.18 7.20 -2.91
CA CYS A 177 0.38 6.50 -1.78
C CYS A 177 0.82 7.52 -0.72
N LEU A 178 0.14 7.57 0.41
CA LEU A 178 0.54 8.44 1.52
C LEU A 178 1.89 8.00 2.07
N PHE A 179 2.76 8.96 2.31
CA PHE A 179 4.04 8.75 2.95
C PHE A 179 4.15 9.56 4.23
N GLY A 180 4.65 8.92 5.29
CA GLY A 180 4.88 9.57 6.56
C GLY A 180 5.56 8.67 7.59
N TRP A 181 5.53 9.10 8.85
CA TRP A 181 6.15 8.45 10.00
C TRP A 181 5.45 8.80 11.31
N LYS A 182 5.84 8.20 12.43
CA LYS A 182 5.28 8.53 13.76
C LYS A 182 5.57 9.98 14.13
N LYS A 183 4.60 10.69 14.69
CA LYS A 183 4.83 12.04 15.21
C LYS A 183 5.93 12.03 16.27
N GLY A 184 6.91 12.94 16.11
CA GLY A 184 8.07 13.04 17.00
C GLY A 184 9.23 12.10 16.62
N GLY A 185 9.06 11.25 15.61
CA GLY A 185 10.14 10.48 15.01
C GLY A 185 11.16 11.40 14.33
N LYS A 186 12.42 10.95 14.30
CA LYS A 186 13.50 11.65 13.57
C LYS A 186 13.65 10.99 12.20
N HIS A 187 13.52 11.76 11.16
CA HIS A 187 13.82 11.39 9.77
C HIS A 187 14.77 12.41 9.17
#